data_a0dccd7722a3080e49c65da8009a338e
#
_entry.id   a0dccd7722a3080e49c65da8009a338e
#
_cell.length_a   1.000
_cell.length_b   1.000
_cell.length_c   1.000
_cell.angle_alpha   90.00
_cell.angle_beta   90.00
_cell.angle_gamma   90.00
#
_symmetry.space_group_name_H-M   'P 1'
#
loop_
_entity.id
_entity.type
_entity.pdbx_description
1 polymer ?
#
loop_
_entity_poly.entity_id
_entity_poly.type
_entity_poly.pdbx_seq_one_letter_code
_entity_poly.pdbx_strand_id
1 'polypeptide(L)'
;MSEEDDSLKTEDPTDKKLANAKKKGQVAQSMEIKSWMILLGGTAGLVFMAPFMTANIRDTIEPFIRNPHAVPADFAHLLQLVATLSVKIGLILAPLLALLFVIALFSNIVQFGLIFAPEKIKPDIKKVSLISGVKRMFGPRALMEFLKGILKLLAVGIVAFSMALPMLQDLTLIPYYDLAQVMDRINIIAILLAIGTVGVMTVIAALDFAYQKHAFKKKMMMSKQEVKDEHKQSEGDPQIKARIRKVRMERAQQRMMAAVPEADRRRKPVRLEHRQRHVVGVDGRGELLQ
;
A
#
# COMPACT_ATOMS: atom_id res chain seq x y z
N MET A 1 -12.85 24.99 -4.06
CA MET A 1 -13.04 24.71 -2.65
C MET A 1 -12.49 25.91 -1.94
N SER A 2 -13.33 26.66 -1.24
CA SER A 2 -12.96 27.88 -0.52
C SER A 2 -12.18 27.51 0.76
N GLU A 3 -11.28 28.39 1.19
CA GLU A 3 -10.50 28.22 2.44
C GLU A 3 -11.40 28.08 3.68
N GLU A 4 -12.63 28.59 3.64
CA GLU A 4 -13.66 28.45 4.67
C GLU A 4 -14.10 26.99 4.87
N ASP A 5 -14.18 26.18 3.79
CA ASP A 5 -14.53 24.76 3.89
C ASP A 5 -13.45 23.91 4.59
N ASP A 6 -12.18 24.29 4.50
CA ASP A 6 -11.08 23.56 5.14
C ASP A 6 -10.95 23.86 6.64
N SER A 7 -11.39 25.04 7.11
CA SER A 7 -11.40 25.40 8.52
C SER A 7 -12.43 24.62 9.34
N LEU A 8 -13.48 24.11 8.71
CA LEU A 8 -14.54 23.31 9.33
C LEU A 8 -14.19 21.84 9.50
N LYS A 9 -13.11 21.37 8.86
CA LYS A 9 -12.67 19.96 8.91
C LYS A 9 -11.75 19.73 10.10
N THR A 10 -12.32 19.49 11.26
CA THR A 10 -11.60 19.30 12.53
C THR A 10 -11.58 17.87 13.02
N GLU A 11 -12.47 17.01 12.49
CA GLU A 11 -12.63 15.63 12.95
C GLU A 11 -11.74 14.66 12.16
N ASP A 12 -11.24 13.63 12.84
CA ASP A 12 -10.46 12.56 12.20
C ASP A 12 -11.31 11.78 11.20
N PRO A 13 -10.70 11.30 10.10
CA PRO A 13 -11.44 10.53 9.10
C PRO A 13 -11.93 9.19 9.68
N THR A 14 -13.17 8.84 9.36
CA THR A 14 -13.74 7.54 9.71
C THR A 14 -13.08 6.41 8.91
N ASP A 15 -13.10 5.18 9.44
CA ASP A 15 -12.59 3.99 8.74
C ASP A 15 -13.30 3.77 7.40
N LYS A 16 -14.58 4.10 7.30
CA LYS A 16 -15.36 4.02 6.05
C LYS A 16 -14.84 5.00 5.00
N LYS A 17 -14.55 6.26 5.39
CA LYS A 17 -13.95 7.25 4.48
C LYS A 17 -12.59 6.81 4.00
N LEU A 18 -11.74 6.29 4.91
CA LEU A 18 -10.42 5.75 4.56
C LEU A 18 -10.53 4.52 3.63
N ALA A 19 -11.44 3.60 3.90
CA ALA A 19 -11.69 2.45 3.03
C ALA A 19 -12.18 2.87 1.64
N ASN A 20 -13.08 3.86 1.56
CA ASN A 20 -13.55 4.41 0.29
C ASN A 20 -12.45 5.15 -0.47
N ALA A 21 -11.59 5.93 0.21
CA ALA A 21 -10.42 6.55 -0.38
C ALA A 21 -9.47 5.50 -0.96
N LYS A 22 -9.24 4.41 -0.20
CA LYS A 22 -8.40 3.28 -0.63
C LYS A 22 -8.97 2.57 -1.87
N LYS A 23 -10.28 2.34 -1.94
CA LYS A 23 -10.96 1.78 -3.13
C LYS A 23 -10.81 2.68 -4.35
N LYS A 24 -10.82 4.00 -4.17
CA LYS A 24 -10.54 4.98 -5.23
C LYS A 24 -9.04 5.13 -5.53
N GLY A 25 -8.16 4.34 -4.89
CA GLY A 25 -6.72 4.39 -5.05
C GLY A 25 -6.08 5.67 -4.50
N GLN A 26 -6.75 6.38 -3.59
CA GLN A 26 -6.20 7.53 -2.88
C GLN A 26 -5.54 7.03 -1.61
N VAL A 27 -4.20 7.14 -1.57
CA VAL A 27 -3.37 6.66 -0.45
C VAL A 27 -2.24 7.63 -0.17
N ALA A 28 -1.69 7.58 1.04
CA ALA A 28 -0.46 8.27 1.37
C ALA A 28 0.70 7.58 0.64
N GLN A 29 1.26 8.24 -0.35
CA GLN A 29 2.34 7.71 -1.17
C GLN A 29 3.54 8.63 -1.10
N SER A 30 4.69 8.10 -0.68
CA SER A 30 5.98 8.77 -0.77
C SER A 30 6.77 8.20 -1.95
N MET A 31 7.20 9.07 -2.85
CA MET A 31 8.11 8.68 -3.93
C MET A 31 9.53 8.43 -3.39
N GLU A 32 9.89 9.07 -2.30
CA GLU A 32 11.21 8.94 -1.68
C GLU A 32 11.45 7.54 -1.13
N ILE A 33 10.44 6.93 -0.51
CA ILE A 33 10.53 5.53 -0.04
C ILE A 33 10.76 4.58 -1.21
N LYS A 34 10.10 4.79 -2.35
CA LYS A 34 10.31 3.94 -3.53
C LYS A 34 11.75 4.05 -4.03
N SER A 35 12.22 5.28 -4.20
CA SER A 35 13.60 5.54 -4.65
C SER A 35 14.62 4.98 -3.66
N TRP A 36 14.39 5.16 -2.36
CA TRP A 36 15.23 4.61 -1.31
C TRP A 36 15.26 3.08 -1.31
N MET A 37 14.11 2.41 -1.43
CA MET A 37 14.08 0.94 -1.48
C MET A 37 14.82 0.38 -2.69
N ILE A 38 14.67 1.00 -3.86
CA ILE A 38 15.38 0.60 -5.08
C ILE A 38 16.88 0.85 -4.91
N LEU A 39 17.28 1.98 -4.34
CA LEU A 39 18.69 2.32 -4.09
C LEU A 39 19.31 1.35 -3.07
N LEU A 40 18.62 1.09 -1.96
CA LEU A 40 19.06 0.13 -0.94
C LEU A 40 19.25 -1.27 -1.54
N GLY A 41 18.22 -1.74 -2.27
CA GLY A 41 18.28 -3.05 -2.90
C GLY A 41 19.30 -3.13 -4.03
N GLY A 42 19.47 -2.07 -4.81
CA GLY A 42 20.51 -1.96 -5.82
C GLY A 42 21.92 -1.99 -5.23
N THR A 43 22.16 -1.23 -4.15
CA THR A 43 23.43 -1.23 -3.43
C THR A 43 23.72 -2.62 -2.82
N ALA A 44 22.74 -3.22 -2.13
CA ALA A 44 22.89 -4.55 -1.59
C ALA A 44 23.13 -5.59 -2.71
N GLY A 45 22.33 -5.53 -3.78
CA GLY A 45 22.50 -6.41 -4.95
C GLY A 45 23.89 -6.29 -5.57
N LEU A 46 24.38 -5.08 -5.75
CA LEU A 46 25.74 -4.85 -6.26
C LEU A 46 26.80 -5.41 -5.30
N VAL A 47 26.73 -5.13 -4.01
CA VAL A 47 27.71 -5.62 -3.03
C VAL A 47 27.80 -7.14 -3.03
N PHE A 48 26.65 -7.84 -3.04
CA PHE A 48 26.63 -9.30 -2.97
C PHE A 48 26.83 -10.00 -4.32
N MET A 49 26.38 -9.39 -5.42
CA MET A 49 26.38 -10.05 -6.73
C MET A 49 27.53 -9.59 -7.65
N ALA A 50 28.16 -8.42 -7.39
CA ALA A 50 29.21 -7.91 -8.23
C ALA A 50 30.39 -8.89 -8.41
N PRO A 51 30.90 -9.59 -7.38
CA PRO A 51 32.00 -10.55 -7.57
C PRO A 51 31.64 -11.65 -8.56
N PHE A 52 30.43 -12.23 -8.41
CA PHE A 52 29.93 -13.25 -9.34
C PHE A 52 29.74 -12.71 -10.75
N MET A 53 29.13 -11.53 -10.90
CA MET A 53 28.88 -10.90 -12.19
C MET A 53 30.20 -10.56 -12.90
N THR A 54 31.15 -9.96 -12.16
CA THR A 54 32.45 -9.58 -12.71
C THR A 54 33.26 -10.81 -13.18
N ALA A 55 33.26 -11.90 -12.39
CA ALA A 55 33.91 -13.14 -12.78
C ALA A 55 33.33 -13.70 -14.09
N ASN A 56 31.99 -13.82 -14.17
CA ASN A 56 31.33 -14.35 -15.36
C ASN A 56 31.46 -13.45 -16.59
N ILE A 57 31.46 -12.13 -16.43
CA ILE A 57 31.73 -11.18 -17.52
C ILE A 57 33.17 -11.34 -18.00
N ARG A 58 34.14 -11.38 -17.07
CA ARG A 58 35.54 -11.62 -17.40
C ARG A 58 35.72 -12.90 -18.19
N ASP A 59 35.24 -14.02 -17.68
CA ASP A 59 35.35 -15.33 -18.33
C ASP A 59 34.66 -15.37 -19.71
N THR A 60 33.69 -14.50 -19.93
CA THR A 60 33.02 -14.36 -21.22
C THR A 60 33.82 -13.54 -22.21
N ILE A 61 34.55 -12.49 -21.75
CA ILE A 61 35.29 -11.54 -22.61
C ILE A 61 36.71 -11.97 -22.80
N GLU A 62 37.35 -12.62 -21.81
CA GLU A 62 38.78 -13.01 -21.82
C GLU A 62 39.18 -13.80 -23.07
N PRO A 63 38.43 -14.77 -23.61
CA PRO A 63 38.80 -15.51 -24.82
C PRO A 63 39.04 -14.60 -26.05
N PHE A 64 38.25 -13.51 -26.16
CA PHE A 64 38.38 -12.55 -27.27
C PHE A 64 39.60 -11.68 -27.17
N ILE A 65 40.09 -11.43 -25.96
CA ILE A 65 41.29 -10.66 -25.70
C ILE A 65 42.53 -11.55 -25.89
N ARG A 66 42.46 -12.79 -25.38
CA ARG A 66 43.57 -13.75 -25.46
C ARG A 66 43.80 -14.29 -26.87
N ASN A 67 42.75 -14.56 -27.62
CA ASN A 67 42.79 -15.19 -28.92
C ASN A 67 41.98 -14.40 -29.98
N PRO A 68 42.32 -13.14 -30.27
CA PRO A 68 41.57 -12.31 -31.20
C PRO A 68 41.57 -12.87 -32.63
N HIS A 69 42.61 -13.60 -33.00
CA HIS A 69 42.75 -14.24 -34.30
C HIS A 69 41.82 -15.47 -34.52
N ALA A 70 41.26 -16.01 -33.43
CA ALA A 70 40.34 -17.13 -33.51
C ALA A 70 38.88 -16.68 -33.76
N VAL A 71 38.61 -15.36 -33.74
CA VAL A 71 37.28 -14.84 -34.02
C VAL A 71 37.04 -14.82 -35.53
N PRO A 72 35.99 -15.55 -36.04
CA PRO A 72 35.67 -15.54 -37.45
C PRO A 72 35.30 -14.14 -37.93
N ALA A 73 35.86 -13.70 -39.06
CA ALA A 73 35.67 -12.35 -39.60
C ALA A 73 34.47 -12.23 -40.55
N ASP A 74 33.76 -13.33 -40.84
CA ASP A 74 32.63 -13.29 -41.73
C ASP A 74 31.36 -12.79 -41.02
N PHE A 75 30.48 -12.09 -41.74
CA PHE A 75 29.33 -11.35 -41.19
C PHE A 75 28.35 -12.28 -40.48
N ALA A 76 28.09 -13.49 -40.98
CA ALA A 76 27.15 -14.40 -40.38
C ALA A 76 27.60 -14.89 -38.99
N HIS A 77 28.86 -15.26 -38.84
CA HIS A 77 29.44 -15.68 -37.58
C HIS A 77 29.56 -14.53 -36.58
N LEU A 78 29.88 -13.31 -37.04
CA LEU A 78 29.90 -12.13 -36.18
C LEU A 78 28.52 -11.82 -35.63
N LEU A 79 27.46 -11.89 -36.43
CA LEU A 79 26.09 -11.70 -35.98
C LEU A 79 25.68 -12.73 -34.91
N GLN A 80 26.00 -14.02 -35.15
CA GLN A 80 25.75 -15.09 -34.19
C GLN A 80 26.53 -14.90 -32.88
N LEU A 81 27.77 -14.46 -32.99
CA LEU A 81 28.62 -14.13 -31.84
C LEU A 81 28.03 -13.02 -30.99
N VAL A 82 27.63 -11.90 -31.61
CA VAL A 82 26.97 -10.78 -30.91
C VAL A 82 25.67 -11.24 -30.24
N ALA A 83 24.86 -12.01 -30.91
CA ALA A 83 23.62 -12.56 -30.33
C ALA A 83 23.92 -13.46 -29.12
N THR A 84 24.90 -14.36 -29.22
CA THR A 84 25.30 -15.24 -28.12
C THR A 84 25.86 -14.47 -26.93
N LEU A 85 26.71 -13.47 -27.18
CA LEU A 85 27.25 -12.60 -26.12
C LEU A 85 26.15 -11.79 -25.45
N SER A 86 25.21 -11.23 -26.23
CA SER A 86 24.08 -10.46 -25.68
C SER A 86 23.21 -11.31 -24.75
N VAL A 87 22.90 -12.54 -25.15
CA VAL A 87 22.16 -13.48 -24.30
C VAL A 87 22.93 -13.82 -23.04
N LYS A 88 24.23 -14.14 -23.16
CA LYS A 88 25.08 -14.47 -22.03
C LYS A 88 25.19 -13.34 -21.02
N ILE A 89 25.44 -12.13 -21.50
CA ILE A 89 25.51 -10.91 -20.65
C ILE A 89 24.14 -10.64 -20.01
N GLY A 90 23.06 -10.79 -20.79
CA GLY A 90 21.69 -10.67 -20.26
C GLY A 90 21.41 -11.64 -19.10
N LEU A 91 21.83 -12.90 -19.23
CA LEU A 91 21.68 -13.92 -18.17
C LEU A 91 22.54 -13.60 -16.93
N ILE A 92 23.74 -13.03 -17.09
CA ILE A 92 24.60 -12.61 -15.97
C ILE A 92 23.95 -11.43 -15.21
N LEU A 93 23.28 -10.51 -15.92
CA LEU A 93 22.62 -9.36 -15.33
C LEU A 93 21.21 -9.69 -14.79
N ALA A 94 20.59 -10.75 -15.31
CA ALA A 94 19.19 -11.10 -14.99
C ALA A 94 18.90 -11.21 -13.48
N PRO A 95 19.74 -11.82 -12.63
CA PRO A 95 19.48 -11.92 -11.20
C PRO A 95 19.39 -10.55 -10.52
N LEU A 96 20.27 -9.60 -10.87
CA LEU A 96 20.25 -8.24 -10.34
C LEU A 96 18.99 -7.49 -10.81
N LEU A 97 18.64 -7.59 -12.09
CA LEU A 97 17.44 -6.97 -12.63
C LEU A 97 16.16 -7.55 -12.02
N ALA A 98 16.13 -8.87 -11.81
CA ALA A 98 15.02 -9.54 -11.14
C ALA A 98 14.88 -9.07 -9.67
N LEU A 99 15.99 -8.94 -8.94
CA LEU A 99 16.00 -8.38 -7.59
C LEU A 99 15.42 -6.97 -7.56
N LEU A 100 15.88 -6.09 -8.45
CA LEU A 100 15.36 -4.71 -8.54
C LEU A 100 13.89 -4.67 -8.92
N PHE A 101 13.44 -5.52 -9.82
CA PHE A 101 12.04 -5.64 -10.20
C PHE A 101 11.16 -6.05 -9.01
N VAL A 102 11.59 -7.07 -8.26
CA VAL A 102 10.90 -7.53 -7.06
C VAL A 102 10.82 -6.40 -6.03
N ILE A 103 11.93 -5.70 -5.78
CA ILE A 103 11.95 -4.58 -4.82
C ILE A 103 11.03 -3.45 -5.28
N ALA A 104 11.02 -3.12 -6.57
CA ALA A 104 10.13 -2.10 -7.13
C ALA A 104 8.64 -2.45 -6.93
N LEU A 105 8.26 -3.71 -7.08
CA LEU A 105 6.91 -4.18 -6.78
C LEU A 105 6.61 -4.10 -5.27
N PHE A 106 7.51 -4.62 -4.43
CA PHE A 106 7.36 -4.62 -2.98
C PHE A 106 7.29 -3.22 -2.40
N SER A 107 8.00 -2.25 -2.97
CA SER A 107 8.01 -0.86 -2.49
C SER A 107 6.61 -0.24 -2.43
N ASN A 108 5.72 -0.63 -3.35
CA ASN A 108 4.33 -0.18 -3.35
C ASN A 108 3.50 -0.93 -2.30
N ILE A 109 3.69 -2.26 -2.21
CA ILE A 109 2.93 -3.12 -1.27
C ILE A 109 3.22 -2.74 0.17
N VAL A 110 4.47 -2.43 0.50
CA VAL A 110 4.90 -2.03 1.85
C VAL A 110 4.28 -0.70 2.29
N GLN A 111 4.12 0.27 1.37
CA GLN A 111 3.60 1.59 1.73
C GLN A 111 2.09 1.60 2.01
N PHE A 112 1.28 0.92 1.23
CA PHE A 112 -0.19 1.02 1.31
C PHE A 112 -0.93 -0.32 1.11
N GLY A 113 -0.19 -1.43 1.02
CA GLY A 113 -0.73 -2.76 0.77
C GLY A 113 -1.21 -2.96 -0.67
N LEU A 114 -1.84 -4.11 -0.91
CA LEU A 114 -2.46 -4.40 -2.20
C LEU A 114 -3.74 -3.57 -2.36
N ILE A 115 -3.78 -2.78 -3.43
CA ILE A 115 -4.94 -1.96 -3.78
C ILE A 115 -5.38 -2.31 -5.19
N PHE A 116 -6.62 -2.70 -5.31
CA PHE A 116 -7.27 -2.91 -6.60
C PHE A 116 -8.24 -1.75 -6.86
N ALA A 117 -7.84 -0.81 -7.73
CA ALA A 117 -8.61 0.38 -8.07
C ALA A 117 -8.85 0.45 -9.58
N PRO A 118 -9.76 -0.35 -10.15
CA PRO A 118 -10.00 -0.42 -11.59
C PRO A 118 -10.49 0.91 -12.18
N GLU A 119 -11.10 1.75 -11.36
CA GLU A 119 -11.55 3.08 -11.79
C GLU A 119 -10.41 4.01 -12.25
N LYS A 120 -9.19 3.81 -11.73
CA LYS A 120 -8.01 4.59 -12.17
C LYS A 120 -7.46 4.17 -13.54
N ILE A 121 -7.76 2.96 -13.97
CA ILE A 121 -7.26 2.39 -15.22
C ILE A 121 -8.11 2.86 -16.40
N LYS A 122 -9.35 3.29 -16.15
CA LYS A 122 -10.24 3.76 -17.20
C LYS A 122 -9.64 5.02 -17.86
N PRO A 123 -9.45 5.03 -19.20
CA PRO A 123 -8.94 6.19 -19.92
C PRO A 123 -9.95 7.34 -19.81
N ASP A 124 -9.49 8.50 -19.35
CA ASP A 124 -10.29 9.71 -19.27
C ASP A 124 -9.65 10.79 -20.12
N ILE A 125 -10.20 10.99 -21.31
CA ILE A 125 -9.72 11.96 -22.31
C ILE A 125 -9.72 13.39 -21.74
N LYS A 126 -10.62 13.70 -20.79
CA LYS A 126 -10.68 15.01 -20.14
C LYS A 126 -9.45 15.35 -19.31
N LYS A 127 -8.67 14.35 -18.91
CA LYS A 127 -7.40 14.54 -18.17
C LYS A 127 -6.22 14.85 -19.07
N VAL A 128 -6.35 14.66 -20.40
CA VAL A 128 -5.31 14.93 -21.40
C VAL A 128 -5.51 16.34 -21.95
N SER A 129 -5.12 17.34 -21.18
CA SER A 129 -5.13 18.74 -21.62
C SER A 129 -3.72 19.30 -21.56
N LEU A 130 -3.16 19.71 -22.72
CA LEU A 130 -1.82 20.30 -22.80
C LEU A 130 -1.70 21.57 -21.93
N ILE A 131 -2.70 22.44 -21.97
CA ILE A 131 -2.69 23.71 -21.23
C ILE A 131 -2.67 23.47 -19.72
N SER A 132 -3.51 22.55 -19.22
CA SER A 132 -3.53 22.18 -17.80
C SER A 132 -2.25 21.45 -17.40
N GLY A 133 -1.62 20.70 -18.31
CA GLY A 133 -0.32 20.05 -18.14
C GLY A 133 0.80 21.07 -17.89
N VAL A 134 0.92 22.06 -18.78
CA VAL A 134 1.92 23.14 -18.66
C VAL A 134 1.70 23.95 -17.37
N LYS A 135 0.46 24.36 -17.07
CA LYS A 135 0.14 25.08 -15.83
C LYS A 135 0.51 24.28 -14.57
N ARG A 136 0.39 22.95 -14.61
CA ARG A 136 0.77 22.07 -13.50
C ARG A 136 2.27 21.90 -13.37
N MET A 137 3.03 21.92 -14.47
CA MET A 137 4.51 21.88 -14.48
C MET A 137 5.13 23.13 -13.84
N PHE A 138 4.52 24.30 -14.01
CA PHE A 138 4.97 25.57 -13.44
C PHE A 138 4.17 25.97 -12.19
N GLY A 139 3.38 25.06 -11.64
CA GLY A 139 2.61 25.30 -10.41
C GLY A 139 3.47 25.30 -9.14
N PRO A 140 2.97 25.86 -8.03
CA PRO A 140 3.71 25.94 -6.77
C PRO A 140 4.11 24.56 -6.25
N ARG A 141 3.32 23.53 -6.55
CA ARG A 141 3.66 22.14 -6.19
C ARG A 141 4.90 21.64 -6.94
N ALA A 142 5.00 21.92 -8.24
CA ALA A 142 6.18 21.52 -9.01
C ALA A 142 7.45 22.24 -8.55
N LEU A 143 7.32 23.54 -8.19
CA LEU A 143 8.43 24.31 -7.64
C LEU A 143 8.90 23.74 -6.29
N MET A 144 7.98 23.32 -5.42
CA MET A 144 8.33 22.65 -4.14
C MET A 144 9.01 21.29 -4.38
N GLU A 145 8.55 20.52 -5.35
CA GLU A 145 9.19 19.23 -5.72
C GLU A 145 10.59 19.46 -6.30
N PHE A 146 10.77 20.50 -7.12
CA PHE A 146 12.07 20.92 -7.65
C PHE A 146 13.05 21.35 -6.53
N LEU A 147 12.59 22.18 -5.59
CA LEU A 147 13.40 22.61 -4.44
C LEU A 147 13.81 21.42 -3.56
N LYS A 148 12.91 20.49 -3.29
CA LYS A 148 13.23 19.23 -2.60
C LYS A 148 14.29 18.43 -3.37
N GLY A 149 14.23 18.41 -4.71
CA GLY A 149 15.21 17.77 -5.57
C GLY A 149 16.60 18.38 -5.40
N ILE A 150 16.71 19.71 -5.42
CA ILE A 150 17.99 20.43 -5.18
C ILE A 150 18.55 20.13 -3.79
N LEU A 151 17.70 20.20 -2.74
CA LEU A 151 18.13 19.91 -1.38
C LEU A 151 18.65 18.47 -1.20
N LYS A 152 18.03 17.50 -1.87
CA LYS A 152 18.52 16.12 -1.91
C LYS A 152 19.87 16.00 -2.58
N LEU A 153 20.00 16.63 -3.75
CA LEU A 153 21.27 16.64 -4.49
C LEU A 153 22.41 17.24 -3.66
N LEU A 154 22.13 18.35 -2.98
CA LEU A 154 23.10 18.99 -2.08
C LEU A 154 23.44 18.08 -0.89
N ALA A 155 22.46 17.48 -0.23
CA ALA A 155 22.68 16.60 0.92
C ALA A 155 23.54 15.37 0.52
N VAL A 156 23.18 14.70 -0.56
CA VAL A 156 23.97 13.56 -1.09
C VAL A 156 25.35 14.02 -1.54
N GLY A 157 25.46 15.17 -2.23
CA GLY A 157 26.71 15.73 -2.69
C GLY A 157 27.67 16.07 -1.54
N ILE A 158 27.17 16.68 -0.46
CA ILE A 158 27.98 16.99 0.74
C ILE A 158 28.52 15.72 1.37
N VAL A 159 27.66 14.69 1.54
CA VAL A 159 28.10 13.40 2.13
C VAL A 159 29.10 12.70 1.21
N ALA A 160 28.81 12.62 -0.09
CA ALA A 160 29.74 12.04 -1.07
C ALA A 160 31.07 12.75 -1.06
N PHE A 161 31.09 14.09 -1.05
CA PHE A 161 32.31 14.89 -1.00
C PHE A 161 33.06 14.68 0.31
N SER A 162 32.39 14.69 1.45
CA SER A 162 33.01 14.46 2.76
C SER A 162 33.65 13.07 2.87
N MET A 163 33.07 12.06 2.23
CA MET A 163 33.60 10.70 2.18
C MET A 163 34.78 10.57 1.18
N ALA A 164 34.78 11.36 0.11
CA ALA A 164 35.84 11.37 -0.88
C ALA A 164 37.11 12.14 -0.40
N LEU A 165 36.91 13.19 0.44
CA LEU A 165 38.00 14.04 0.91
C LEU A 165 39.19 13.28 1.52
N PRO A 166 39.01 12.30 2.44
CA PRO A 166 40.15 11.57 3.01
C PRO A 166 40.95 10.81 1.96
N MET A 167 40.30 10.39 0.86
CA MET A 167 40.92 9.61 -0.19
C MET A 167 41.75 10.45 -1.16
N LEU A 168 41.55 11.78 -1.19
CA LEU A 168 42.40 12.70 -1.94
C LEU A 168 43.84 12.69 -1.40
N GLN A 169 44.03 12.37 -0.14
CA GLN A 169 45.38 12.24 0.46
C GLN A 169 46.15 11.03 -0.09
N ASP A 170 45.43 9.98 -0.49
CA ASP A 170 46.01 8.77 -1.07
C ASP A 170 46.43 8.95 -2.55
N LEU A 171 45.97 10.04 -3.21
CA LEU A 171 46.30 10.30 -4.63
C LEU A 171 47.81 10.36 -4.90
N THR A 172 48.59 10.83 -3.95
CA THR A 172 50.05 10.88 -4.05
C THR A 172 50.71 9.50 -4.04
N LEU A 173 50.01 8.48 -3.57
CA LEU A 173 50.48 7.10 -3.48
C LEU A 173 50.05 6.26 -4.71
N ILE A 174 49.09 6.74 -5.51
CA ILE A 174 48.56 6.00 -6.68
C ILE A 174 49.70 5.56 -7.66
N PRO A 175 50.69 6.38 -7.96
CA PRO A 175 51.78 5.96 -8.86
C PRO A 175 52.59 4.75 -8.35
N TYR A 176 52.53 4.45 -7.06
CA TYR A 176 53.23 3.33 -6.42
C TYR A 176 52.32 2.07 -6.26
N TYR A 177 51.02 2.18 -6.60
CA TYR A 177 50.12 1.08 -6.51
C TYR A 177 50.10 0.21 -7.77
N ASP A 178 50.04 -1.10 -7.58
CA ASP A 178 49.72 -2.01 -8.68
C ASP A 178 48.24 -1.82 -9.13
N LEU A 179 47.95 -2.16 -10.39
CA LEU A 179 46.61 -2.03 -10.98
C LEU A 179 45.53 -2.70 -10.14
N ALA A 180 45.83 -3.87 -9.54
CA ALA A 180 44.89 -4.57 -8.66
C ALA A 180 44.54 -3.72 -7.42
N GLN A 181 45.54 -3.10 -6.78
CA GLN A 181 45.35 -2.23 -5.62
C GLN A 181 44.52 -0.98 -5.96
N VAL A 182 44.72 -0.40 -7.14
CA VAL A 182 43.90 0.73 -7.63
C VAL A 182 42.46 0.31 -7.81
N MET A 183 42.21 -0.86 -8.40
CA MET A 183 40.84 -1.39 -8.59
C MET A 183 40.14 -1.68 -7.26
N ASP A 184 40.84 -2.26 -6.29
CA ASP A 184 40.29 -2.49 -4.94
C ASP A 184 39.93 -1.18 -4.23
N ARG A 185 40.78 -0.15 -4.34
CA ARG A 185 40.50 1.19 -3.80
C ARG A 185 39.24 1.80 -4.42
N ILE A 186 39.14 1.76 -5.76
CA ILE A 186 37.95 2.26 -6.48
C ILE A 186 36.69 1.52 -6.00
N ASN A 187 36.77 0.21 -5.84
CA ASN A 187 35.65 -0.60 -5.38
C ASN A 187 35.21 -0.21 -3.95
N ILE A 188 36.17 -0.07 -3.02
CA ILE A 188 35.89 0.38 -1.64
C ILE A 188 35.24 1.76 -1.65
N ILE A 189 35.75 2.72 -2.43
CA ILE A 189 35.19 4.06 -2.57
C ILE A 189 33.75 3.99 -3.07
N ALA A 190 33.52 3.22 -4.13
CA ALA A 190 32.18 3.07 -4.72
C ALA A 190 31.16 2.51 -3.72
N ILE A 191 31.56 1.48 -2.96
CA ILE A 191 30.71 0.88 -1.91
C ILE A 191 30.44 1.88 -0.79
N LEU A 192 31.44 2.59 -0.30
CA LEU A 192 31.28 3.60 0.74
C LEU A 192 30.36 4.73 0.30
N LEU A 193 30.53 5.24 -0.91
CA LEU A 193 29.65 6.28 -1.49
C LEU A 193 28.20 5.78 -1.61
N ALA A 194 28.03 4.54 -2.05
CA ALA A 194 26.70 3.93 -2.17
C ALA A 194 26.03 3.79 -0.79
N ILE A 195 26.74 3.28 0.22
CA ILE A 195 26.24 3.14 1.60
C ILE A 195 25.94 4.52 2.21
N GLY A 196 26.83 5.49 2.04
CA GLY A 196 26.61 6.86 2.51
C GLY A 196 25.38 7.50 1.88
N THR A 197 25.22 7.33 0.57
CA THR A 197 24.02 7.80 -0.15
C THR A 197 22.76 7.14 0.36
N VAL A 198 22.76 5.82 0.58
CA VAL A 198 21.62 5.09 1.18
C VAL A 198 21.32 5.64 2.57
N GLY A 199 22.32 5.91 3.40
CA GLY A 199 22.15 6.49 4.72
C GLY A 199 21.44 7.85 4.69
N VAL A 200 21.88 8.78 3.83
CA VAL A 200 21.21 10.07 3.63
C VAL A 200 19.78 9.91 3.14
N MET A 201 19.61 9.07 2.13
CA MET A 201 18.27 8.81 1.55
C MET A 201 17.32 8.14 2.55
N THR A 202 17.82 7.38 3.52
CA THR A 202 17.02 6.81 4.61
C THR A 202 16.37 7.91 5.45
N VAL A 203 17.16 8.92 5.85
CA VAL A 203 16.65 10.05 6.63
C VAL A 203 15.63 10.85 5.81
N ILE A 204 15.96 11.17 4.56
CA ILE A 204 15.06 11.93 3.66
C ILE A 204 13.75 11.18 3.43
N ALA A 205 13.81 9.87 3.14
CA ALA A 205 12.63 9.05 2.90
C ALA A 205 11.73 8.94 4.15
N ALA A 206 12.33 8.80 5.34
CA ALA A 206 11.59 8.76 6.60
C ALA A 206 10.85 10.08 6.87
N LEU A 207 11.50 11.21 6.68
CA LEU A 207 10.90 12.54 6.86
C LEU A 207 9.79 12.79 5.81
N ASP A 208 10.03 12.48 4.54
CA ASP A 208 9.02 12.64 3.50
C ASP A 208 7.81 11.75 3.76
N PHE A 209 8.01 10.51 4.19
CA PHE A 209 6.91 9.60 4.50
C PHE A 209 6.05 10.12 5.66
N ALA A 210 6.67 10.59 6.73
CA ALA A 210 5.96 11.19 7.85
C ALA A 210 5.13 12.40 7.40
N TYR A 211 5.72 13.27 6.59
CA TYR A 211 5.03 14.41 5.98
C TYR A 211 3.86 14.00 5.09
N GLN A 212 4.07 13.06 4.17
CA GLN A 212 3.02 12.59 3.26
C GLN A 212 1.86 11.93 4.00
N LYS A 213 2.18 11.15 5.05
CA LYS A 213 1.16 10.53 5.92
C LYS A 213 0.33 11.59 6.64
N HIS A 214 0.98 12.60 7.19
CA HIS A 214 0.31 13.72 7.85
C HIS A 214 -0.55 14.53 6.87
N ALA A 215 0.00 14.89 5.72
CA ALA A 215 -0.71 15.62 4.66
C ALA A 215 -1.92 14.83 4.14
N PHE A 216 -1.79 13.51 3.99
CA PHE A 216 -2.90 12.64 3.61
C PHE A 216 -3.98 12.61 4.68
N LYS A 217 -3.60 12.46 5.97
CA LYS A 217 -4.55 12.51 7.09
C LYS A 217 -5.29 13.83 7.09
N LYS A 218 -4.59 14.96 7.00
CA LYS A 218 -5.20 16.30 6.93
C LYS A 218 -6.18 16.44 5.76
N LYS A 219 -5.82 15.93 4.58
CA LYS A 219 -6.71 15.93 3.39
C LYS A 219 -7.97 15.08 3.59
N MET A 220 -7.92 14.05 4.44
CA MET A 220 -9.04 13.16 4.72
C MET A 220 -9.88 13.59 5.93
N MET A 221 -9.49 14.64 6.65
CA MET A 221 -10.27 15.18 7.77
C MET A 221 -11.70 15.51 7.36
N MET A 222 -12.61 15.43 8.32
CA MET A 222 -14.04 15.58 8.13
C MET A 222 -14.60 16.73 8.94
N SER A 223 -15.70 17.31 8.48
CA SER A 223 -16.49 18.20 9.31
C SER A 223 -17.34 17.37 10.29
N LYS A 224 -17.75 17.96 11.42
CA LYS A 224 -18.68 17.33 12.38
C LYS A 224 -19.97 16.87 11.70
N GLN A 225 -20.44 17.63 10.72
CA GLN A 225 -21.64 17.30 9.97
C GLN A 225 -21.41 16.05 9.07
N GLU A 226 -20.29 15.99 8.34
CA GLU A 226 -19.94 14.83 7.52
C GLU A 226 -19.87 13.54 8.35
N VAL A 227 -19.24 13.58 9.53
CA VAL A 227 -19.16 12.43 10.45
C VAL A 227 -20.56 11.99 10.89
N LYS A 228 -21.42 12.94 11.26
CA LYS A 228 -22.80 12.64 11.67
C LYS A 228 -23.62 12.03 10.54
N ASP A 229 -23.46 12.52 9.33
CA ASP A 229 -24.19 12.01 8.16
C ASP A 229 -23.66 10.62 7.74
N GLU A 230 -22.36 10.37 7.87
CA GLU A 230 -21.77 9.05 7.61
C GLU A 230 -22.24 8.00 8.64
N HIS A 231 -22.33 8.38 9.94
CA HIS A 231 -22.92 7.52 10.97
C HIS A 231 -24.37 7.19 10.66
N LYS A 232 -25.18 8.19 10.28
CA LYS A 232 -26.58 7.94 9.86
C LYS A 232 -26.68 6.98 8.67
N GLN A 233 -25.77 7.11 7.70
CA GLN A 233 -25.74 6.21 6.53
C GLN A 233 -25.29 4.79 6.89
N SER A 234 -24.45 4.63 7.90
CA SER A 234 -23.89 3.33 8.29
C SER A 234 -24.81 2.57 9.25
N GLU A 235 -25.38 3.26 10.23
CA GLU A 235 -26.21 2.65 11.27
C GLU A 235 -27.72 2.76 10.99
N GLY A 236 -28.08 3.54 9.98
CA GLY A 236 -29.46 3.93 9.69
C GLY A 236 -29.91 5.11 10.56
N ASP A 237 -30.80 5.92 10.05
CA ASP A 237 -31.37 7.04 10.80
C ASP A 237 -32.15 6.51 12.03
N PRO A 238 -31.79 6.91 13.26
CA PRO A 238 -32.46 6.47 14.47
C PRO A 238 -33.95 6.79 14.43
N GLN A 239 -34.39 7.86 13.76
CA GLN A 239 -35.82 8.18 13.59
C GLN A 239 -36.52 7.16 12.69
N ILE A 240 -35.88 6.74 11.59
CA ILE A 240 -36.39 5.70 10.69
C ILE A 240 -36.49 4.37 11.43
N LYS A 241 -35.49 4.02 12.22
CA LYS A 241 -35.42 2.79 13.01
C LYS A 241 -36.51 2.77 14.09
N ALA A 242 -36.74 3.91 14.74
CA ALA A 242 -37.83 4.09 15.70
C ALA A 242 -39.22 3.97 15.02
N ARG A 243 -39.38 4.59 13.84
CA ARG A 243 -40.63 4.52 13.06
C ARG A 243 -40.95 3.09 12.59
N ILE A 244 -39.94 2.37 12.10
CA ILE A 244 -40.07 0.96 11.72
C ILE A 244 -40.48 0.10 12.93
N ARG A 245 -39.84 0.33 14.11
CA ARG A 245 -40.21 -0.37 15.34
C ARG A 245 -41.65 -0.08 15.73
N LYS A 246 -42.09 1.18 15.68
CA LYS A 246 -43.45 1.60 15.96
C LYS A 246 -44.46 0.91 15.03
N VAL A 247 -44.23 0.96 13.72
CA VAL A 247 -45.09 0.31 12.72
C VAL A 247 -45.16 -1.22 12.91
N ARG A 248 -43.99 -1.86 13.24
CA ARG A 248 -44.01 -3.31 13.56
C ARG A 248 -44.83 -3.63 14.79
N MET A 249 -44.74 -2.79 15.82
CA MET A 249 -45.48 -2.95 17.07
C MET A 249 -47.01 -2.76 16.85
N GLU A 250 -47.38 -1.74 16.10
CA GLU A 250 -48.79 -1.49 15.72
C GLU A 250 -49.39 -2.66 14.91
N ARG A 251 -48.63 -3.18 13.92
CA ARG A 251 -49.06 -4.36 13.14
C ARG A 251 -49.11 -5.63 13.97
N ALA A 252 -48.21 -5.81 14.94
CA ALA A 252 -48.26 -6.94 15.87
C ALA A 252 -49.49 -6.86 16.79
N GLN A 253 -49.81 -5.66 17.32
CA GLN A 253 -51.02 -5.43 18.10
C GLN A 253 -52.29 -5.68 17.27
N GLN A 254 -52.38 -5.18 16.03
CA GLN A 254 -53.51 -5.42 15.14
C GLN A 254 -53.72 -6.92 14.87
N ARG A 255 -52.64 -7.70 14.66
CA ARG A 255 -52.74 -9.15 14.49
C ARG A 255 -53.20 -9.86 15.77
N MET A 256 -52.69 -9.43 16.94
CA MET A 256 -53.16 -9.97 18.22
C MET A 256 -54.65 -9.69 18.43
N MET A 257 -55.07 -8.44 18.19
CA MET A 257 -56.50 -8.07 18.33
C MET A 257 -57.38 -8.81 17.33
N ALA A 258 -56.90 -9.03 16.09
CA ALA A 258 -57.63 -9.83 15.11
C ALA A 258 -57.73 -11.33 15.46
N ALA A 259 -56.74 -11.86 16.20
CA ALA A 259 -56.73 -13.26 16.64
C ALA A 259 -57.62 -13.51 17.91
N VAL A 260 -57.91 -12.46 18.71
CA VAL A 260 -58.74 -12.58 19.94
C VAL A 260 -60.11 -13.13 19.67
N PRO A 261 -60.90 -12.66 18.66
CA PRO A 261 -62.23 -13.22 18.40
C PRO A 261 -62.17 -14.69 17.96
N GLU A 262 -61.16 -15.10 17.28
CA GLU A 262 -60.99 -16.49 16.84
C GLU A 262 -60.56 -17.40 17.98
N ALA A 263 -59.75 -16.93 18.91
CA ALA A 263 -59.41 -17.64 20.14
C ALA A 263 -60.58 -17.79 21.07
N ASP A 264 -61.45 -16.78 21.13
CA ASP A 264 -62.67 -16.82 21.93
C ASP A 264 -63.71 -17.79 21.32
N ARG A 265 -63.83 -17.86 20.00
CA ARG A 265 -64.69 -18.90 19.31
C ARG A 265 -64.14 -20.33 19.51
N ARG A 266 -62.83 -20.51 19.68
CA ARG A 266 -62.22 -21.83 19.99
C ARG A 266 -62.38 -22.22 21.46
N ARG A 267 -62.68 -21.32 22.39
CA ARG A 267 -63.16 -21.61 23.73
C ARG A 267 -64.63 -21.98 23.62
N LYS A 268 -64.96 -23.17 23.08
CA LYS A 268 -66.22 -23.80 23.33
C LYS A 268 -66.37 -23.86 24.83
N PRO A 269 -67.59 -23.52 25.40
CA PRO A 269 -67.86 -23.71 26.81
C PRO A 269 -67.62 -25.20 27.10
N VAL A 270 -66.70 -25.49 27.99
CA VAL A 270 -66.60 -26.80 28.60
C VAL A 270 -67.90 -27.04 29.22
N ARG A 271 -68.71 -27.90 28.59
CA ARG A 271 -70.01 -28.34 29.08
C ARG A 271 -69.85 -28.70 30.55
N LEU A 272 -70.53 -27.95 31.46
CA LEU A 272 -70.86 -28.33 32.82
C LEU A 272 -71.85 -29.46 32.79
N GLU A 273 -71.56 -30.59 32.22
CA GLU A 273 -72.46 -31.73 32.03
C GLU A 273 -72.00 -32.99 32.79
N HIS A 274 -71.19 -32.81 33.84
CA HIS A 274 -70.86 -33.95 34.68
C HIS A 274 -70.81 -33.59 36.19
N ARG A 275 -71.84 -32.87 36.70
CA ARG A 275 -72.02 -32.77 38.16
C ARG A 275 -73.46 -32.88 38.59
N GLN A 276 -74.24 -33.81 37.99
CA GLN A 276 -75.53 -34.27 38.54
C GLN A 276 -75.67 -35.76 38.32
N ARG A 277 -74.92 -36.58 38.99
CA ARG A 277 -75.20 -37.97 39.35
C ARG A 277 -74.16 -38.38 40.39
N HIS A 278 -74.52 -38.23 41.63
CA HIS A 278 -74.24 -39.10 42.75
C HIS A 278 -74.51 -38.33 44.03
N VAL A 279 -75.81 -38.08 44.22
CA VAL A 279 -76.40 -37.96 45.56
C VAL A 279 -77.45 -39.06 45.65
N VAL A 280 -76.98 -40.24 45.97
CA VAL A 280 -77.86 -41.32 46.48
C VAL A 280 -77.09 -42.01 47.55
N GLY A 281 -77.70 -42.01 48.79
CA GLY A 281 -77.48 -43.03 49.79
C GLY A 281 -76.31 -42.82 50.74
N VAL A 282 -76.53 -41.96 51.71
CA VAL A 282 -75.97 -42.21 53.04
C VAL A 282 -76.88 -43.24 53.70
N ASP A 283 -76.46 -44.48 53.79
CA ASP A 283 -76.93 -45.38 54.74
C ASP A 283 -75.78 -45.83 55.67
N GLY A 284 -76.08 -45.70 56.96
CA GLY A 284 -75.14 -45.82 58.03
C GLY A 284 -74.45 -47.18 58.11
N ARG A 285 -73.18 -47.12 58.26
CA ARG A 285 -72.37 -47.93 59.19
C ARG A 285 -70.92 -47.58 58.97
N GLY A 286 -70.34 -47.07 60.03
CA GLY A 286 -68.95 -46.88 60.03
C GLY A 286 -68.19 -48.19 59.87
N GLU A 287 -67.07 -48.09 59.14
CA GLU A 287 -65.83 -48.75 59.53
C GLU A 287 -64.76 -48.29 58.64
N LEU A 288 -63.74 -47.72 59.22
CA LEU A 288 -62.39 -47.55 58.70
C LEU A 288 -61.88 -48.93 58.25
N LEU A 289 -61.19 -48.97 57.07
CA LEU A 289 -59.99 -49.76 56.94
C LEU A 289 -59.31 -49.54 55.59
N GLN A 290 -58.15 -48.94 55.72
CA GLN A 290 -56.91 -49.00 54.87
C GLN A 290 -56.95 -48.39 53.48
#